data_fa6b9ef244530561c2698357bfd95527
#
_entry.id   fa6b9ef244530561c2698357bfd95527
#
_cell.length_a   1.000
_cell.length_b   1.000
_cell.length_c   1.000
_cell.angle_alpha   90.00
_cell.angle_beta   90.00
_cell.angle_gamma   90.00
#
_symmetry.space_group_name_H-M   'P 1'
#
loop_
_entity.id
_entity.type
_entity.pdbx_description
1 polymer ?
#
loop_
_entity_poly.entity_id
_entity_poly.type
_entity_poly.pdbx_seq_one_letter_code
_entity_poly.pdbx_strand_id
1 'polypeptide(L)'
;LRDIFKNASIKYTGKSYVVLIGVENQSDIHYAIPVKNMFYDVMAYGNQVKETAKKHRKDKDTTTSDEFLSGFTKEDKLIPVITITVYLGTKEWDGPRKLSDMFGDVDEELLPFIPDYRINLLAPREITDFTGFRTSIRQLFEVLKNAYDKEKMQEVLQNDEKFSRVDRETVEAINLFAGTDIDIDEKEEVIDMCKAWEEQKNEGR
;
A
#
# COMPACT_ATOMS: atom_id res chain seq x y z
N LEU A 1 8.90 4.80 11.01
CA LEU A 1 7.49 5.25 11.04
C LEU A 1 6.83 4.86 9.73
N ARG A 2 5.59 4.35 9.76
CA ARG A 2 4.77 4.14 8.55
C ARG A 2 4.40 5.47 7.93
N ASP A 3 4.28 5.51 6.60
CA ASP A 3 3.86 6.71 5.90
C ASP A 3 2.42 7.09 6.27
N ILE A 4 1.53 6.07 6.31
CA ILE A 4 0.14 6.24 6.73
C ILE A 4 -0.26 5.11 7.67
N PHE A 5 -1.00 5.44 8.75
CA PHE A 5 -1.60 4.46 9.66
C PHE A 5 -2.94 4.98 10.19
N LYS A 6 -4.06 4.36 9.81
CA LYS A 6 -5.41 4.85 10.11
C LYS A 6 -6.40 3.72 10.41
N ASN A 7 -7.42 4.04 11.22
CA ASN A 7 -8.61 3.21 11.33
C ASN A 7 -9.43 3.27 10.04
N ALA A 8 -9.90 2.13 9.58
CA ALA A 8 -10.77 2.01 8.43
C ALA A 8 -11.91 1.02 8.68
N SER A 9 -13.03 1.19 7.98
CA SER A 9 -14.10 0.21 7.92
C SER A 9 -14.13 -0.41 6.53
N ILE A 10 -13.93 -1.72 6.47
CA ILE A 10 -13.95 -2.47 5.23
C ILE A 10 -15.28 -3.23 5.14
N LYS A 11 -16.00 -3.05 4.02
CA LYS A 11 -17.18 -3.85 3.69
C LYS A 11 -16.80 -5.03 2.82
N TYR A 12 -17.06 -6.23 3.29
CA TYR A 12 -16.80 -7.45 2.54
C TYR A 12 -17.94 -8.44 2.74
N THR A 13 -18.48 -8.99 1.66
CA THR A 13 -19.61 -9.95 1.66
C THR A 13 -20.79 -9.52 2.55
N GLY A 14 -21.15 -8.22 2.48
CA GLY A 14 -22.28 -7.65 3.26
C GLY A 14 -21.98 -7.37 4.73
N LYS A 15 -20.79 -7.68 5.23
CA LYS A 15 -20.34 -7.39 6.60
C LYS A 15 -19.37 -6.20 6.61
N SER A 16 -19.38 -5.46 7.73
CA SER A 16 -18.42 -4.38 7.98
C SER A 16 -17.40 -4.83 9.02
N TYR A 17 -16.12 -4.59 8.73
CA TYR A 17 -15.00 -4.92 9.62
C TYR A 17 -14.23 -3.65 9.93
N VAL A 18 -13.93 -3.42 11.21
CA VAL A 18 -13.00 -2.38 11.64
C VAL A 18 -11.59 -2.95 11.53
N VAL A 19 -10.72 -2.23 10.87
CA VAL A 19 -9.31 -2.62 10.69
C VAL A 19 -8.39 -1.41 10.86
N LEU A 20 -7.13 -1.67 11.18
CA LEU A 20 -6.06 -0.69 11.08
C LEU A 20 -5.35 -0.87 9.74
N ILE A 21 -5.38 0.15 8.90
CA ILE A 21 -4.66 0.12 7.63
C ILE A 21 -3.34 0.88 7.78
N GLY A 22 -2.24 0.19 7.46
CA GLY A 22 -0.93 0.78 7.26
C GLY A 22 -0.60 0.83 5.77
N VAL A 23 -0.01 1.94 5.30
CA VAL A 23 0.51 2.06 3.94
C VAL A 23 2.00 2.36 4.02
N GLU A 24 2.77 1.64 3.23
CA GLU A 24 4.21 1.79 3.04
C GLU A 24 4.47 2.06 1.58
N ASN A 25 4.86 3.29 1.24
CA ASN A 25 5.25 3.65 -0.12
C ASN A 25 6.70 3.27 -0.36
N GLN A 26 6.98 2.70 -1.53
CA GLN A 26 8.32 2.30 -1.95
C GLN A 26 8.55 2.81 -3.38
N SER A 27 9.53 3.68 -3.59
CA SER A 27 10.04 4.08 -4.93
C SER A 27 11.03 3.05 -5.47
N ASP A 28 11.73 2.38 -4.57
CA ASP A 28 12.69 1.32 -4.88
C ASP A 28 12.31 0.01 -4.22
N ILE A 29 12.84 -1.10 -4.76
CA ILE A 29 12.58 -2.44 -4.21
C ILE A 29 13.32 -2.59 -2.88
N HIS A 30 12.57 -2.85 -1.84
CA HIS A 30 13.12 -3.06 -0.50
C HIS A 30 13.18 -4.57 -0.18
N TYR A 31 14.34 -5.17 -0.35
CA TYR A 31 14.54 -6.62 -0.21
C TYR A 31 14.29 -7.19 1.20
N ALA A 32 14.10 -6.36 2.22
CA ALA A 32 13.70 -6.78 3.56
C ALA A 32 12.29 -6.30 3.95
N ILE A 33 11.42 -6.02 2.98
CA ILE A 33 10.08 -5.46 3.22
C ILE A 33 9.17 -6.37 4.06
N PRO A 34 9.20 -7.72 3.95
CA PRO A 34 8.41 -8.57 4.84
C PRO A 34 8.74 -8.36 6.31
N VAL A 35 10.03 -8.25 6.65
CA VAL A 35 10.47 -8.00 8.02
C VAL A 35 10.06 -6.60 8.49
N LYS A 36 10.22 -5.59 7.64
CA LYS A 36 9.81 -4.22 7.94
C LYS A 36 8.32 -4.12 8.26
N ASN A 37 7.49 -4.71 7.41
CA ASN A 37 6.02 -4.68 7.60
C ASN A 37 5.60 -5.49 8.83
N MET A 38 6.16 -6.68 9.01
CA MET A 38 5.92 -7.53 10.18
C MET A 38 6.26 -6.78 11.47
N PHE A 39 7.38 -6.08 11.52
CA PHE A 39 7.77 -5.29 12.68
C PHE A 39 6.74 -4.20 13.02
N TYR A 40 6.23 -3.49 12.02
CA TYR A 40 5.20 -2.48 12.25
C TYR A 40 3.87 -3.09 12.71
N ASP A 41 3.48 -4.23 12.15
CA ASP A 41 2.25 -4.92 12.56
C ASP A 41 2.36 -5.42 13.99
N VAL A 42 3.49 -6.00 14.37
CA VAL A 42 3.78 -6.44 15.75
C VAL A 42 3.72 -5.26 16.72
N MET A 43 4.30 -4.10 16.36
CA MET A 43 4.18 -2.89 17.19
C MET A 43 2.74 -2.44 17.36
N ALA A 44 1.93 -2.47 16.30
CA ALA A 44 0.52 -2.09 16.35
C ALA A 44 -0.30 -3.04 17.24
N TYR A 45 -0.09 -4.35 17.13
CA TYR A 45 -0.72 -5.33 18.02
C TYR A 45 -0.22 -5.21 19.47
N GLY A 46 1.08 -5.04 19.66
CA GLY A 46 1.67 -4.85 20.98
C GLY A 46 1.11 -3.61 21.70
N ASN A 47 0.87 -2.53 20.98
CA ASN A 47 0.23 -1.34 21.54
C ASN A 47 -1.22 -1.61 21.95
N GLN A 48 -1.99 -2.35 21.14
CA GLN A 48 -3.37 -2.72 21.50
C GLN A 48 -3.40 -3.56 22.80
N VAL A 49 -2.54 -4.58 22.90
CA VAL A 49 -2.42 -5.39 24.11
C VAL A 49 -2.04 -4.53 25.31
N LYS A 50 -1.06 -3.64 25.17
CA LYS A 50 -0.62 -2.75 26.24
C LYS A 50 -1.72 -1.81 26.73
N GLU A 51 -2.47 -1.19 25.82
CA GLU A 51 -3.56 -0.28 26.20
C GLU A 51 -4.73 -1.04 26.84
N THR A 52 -5.06 -2.26 26.34
CA THR A 52 -6.06 -3.14 26.97
C THR A 52 -5.65 -3.50 28.39
N ALA A 53 -4.42 -3.95 28.59
CA ALA A 53 -3.89 -4.30 29.90
C ALA A 53 -3.89 -3.11 30.87
N LYS A 54 -3.57 -1.91 30.36
CA LYS A 54 -3.62 -0.68 31.16
C LYS A 54 -5.04 -0.34 31.61
N LYS A 55 -6.02 -0.52 30.72
CA LYS A 55 -7.44 -0.33 31.01
C LYS A 55 -7.90 -1.29 32.12
N HIS A 56 -7.66 -2.60 31.97
CA HIS A 56 -8.02 -3.60 32.96
C HIS A 56 -7.39 -3.34 34.34
N ARG A 57 -6.13 -2.95 34.37
CA ARG A 57 -5.46 -2.56 35.64
C ARG A 57 -6.11 -1.35 36.32
N LYS A 58 -6.55 -0.37 35.52
CA LYS A 58 -7.24 0.82 36.04
C LYS A 58 -8.62 0.47 36.56
N ASP A 59 -9.38 -0.32 35.78
CA ASP A 59 -10.78 -0.66 36.06
C ASP A 59 -10.89 -1.80 37.10
N LYS A 60 -9.77 -2.53 37.35
CA LYS A 60 -9.69 -3.68 38.30
C LYS A 60 -10.73 -4.77 37.97
N ASP A 61 -10.96 -5.04 36.72
CA ASP A 61 -12.03 -5.90 36.21
C ASP A 61 -11.57 -7.30 35.77
N THR A 62 -10.29 -7.64 35.97
CA THR A 62 -9.80 -9.02 35.79
C THR A 62 -10.26 -9.91 36.89
N THR A 63 -10.76 -11.12 36.55
CA THR A 63 -11.41 -12.04 37.47
C THR A 63 -10.56 -13.24 37.84
N THR A 64 -9.56 -13.58 37.07
CA THR A 64 -8.65 -14.72 37.27
C THR A 64 -7.19 -14.28 37.38
N SER A 65 -6.35 -15.16 37.94
CA SER A 65 -4.89 -14.93 38.00
C SER A 65 -4.28 -14.83 36.59
N ASP A 66 -4.76 -15.61 35.64
CA ASP A 66 -4.25 -15.63 34.26
C ASP A 66 -4.55 -14.32 33.54
N GLU A 67 -5.75 -13.77 33.70
CA GLU A 67 -6.14 -12.47 33.18
C GLU A 67 -5.33 -11.35 33.84
N PHE A 68 -5.13 -11.43 35.14
CA PHE A 68 -4.31 -10.43 35.84
C PHE A 68 -2.85 -10.45 35.39
N LEU A 69 -2.26 -11.64 35.19
CA LEU A 69 -0.87 -11.77 34.73
C LEU A 69 -0.70 -11.34 33.28
N SER A 70 -1.61 -11.76 32.40
CA SER A 70 -1.55 -11.37 30.97
C SER A 70 -2.00 -9.93 30.73
N GLY A 71 -2.88 -9.40 31.59
CA GLY A 71 -3.57 -8.14 31.38
C GLY A 71 -4.57 -8.19 30.21
N PHE A 72 -5.00 -9.41 29.80
CA PHE A 72 -5.87 -9.65 28.66
C PHE A 72 -6.87 -10.74 29.00
N THR A 73 -8.15 -10.52 28.72
CA THR A 73 -9.22 -11.49 29.00
C THR A 73 -9.56 -12.32 27.75
N LYS A 74 -10.36 -13.37 27.91
CA LYS A 74 -10.85 -14.19 26.77
C LYS A 74 -11.78 -13.42 25.83
N GLU A 75 -12.46 -12.41 26.34
CA GLU A 75 -13.42 -11.57 25.64
C GLU A 75 -12.73 -10.47 24.82
N ASP A 76 -11.50 -10.08 25.20
CA ASP A 76 -10.74 -9.08 24.48
C ASP A 76 -10.42 -9.54 23.06
N LYS A 77 -10.51 -8.62 22.13
CA LYS A 77 -10.22 -8.87 20.72
C LYS A 77 -9.31 -7.77 20.19
N LEU A 78 -8.35 -8.17 19.36
CA LEU A 78 -7.51 -7.23 18.66
C LEU A 78 -8.21 -6.76 17.37
N ILE A 79 -8.00 -5.51 17.04
CA ILE A 79 -8.37 -4.96 15.74
C ILE A 79 -7.33 -5.46 14.72
N PRO A 80 -7.73 -6.14 13.64
CA PRO A 80 -6.80 -6.60 12.62
C PRO A 80 -6.00 -5.46 12.01
N VAL A 81 -4.71 -5.70 11.76
CA VAL A 81 -3.82 -4.76 11.05
C VAL A 81 -3.62 -5.28 9.63
N ILE A 82 -3.82 -4.41 8.65
CA ILE A 82 -3.56 -4.68 7.23
C ILE A 82 -2.53 -3.67 6.75
N THR A 83 -1.32 -4.14 6.44
CA THR A 83 -0.29 -3.31 5.83
C THR A 83 -0.25 -3.54 4.33
N ILE A 84 -0.37 -2.45 3.55
CA ILE A 84 -0.27 -2.43 2.10
C ILE A 84 1.06 -1.80 1.73
N THR A 85 1.88 -2.52 0.98
CA THR A 85 3.09 -1.98 0.34
C THR A 85 2.72 -1.47 -1.04
N VAL A 86 2.81 -0.17 -1.25
CA VAL A 86 2.59 0.44 -2.56
C VAL A 86 3.94 0.68 -3.22
N TYR A 87 4.21 -0.04 -4.30
CA TYR A 87 5.44 0.11 -5.05
C TYR A 87 5.19 1.04 -6.24
N LEU A 88 5.78 2.23 -6.17
CA LEU A 88 5.64 3.27 -7.20
C LEU A 88 6.81 3.28 -8.20
N GLY A 89 7.76 2.35 -8.03
CA GLY A 89 8.88 2.19 -8.97
C GLY A 89 8.42 1.63 -10.32
N THR A 90 9.18 1.97 -11.34
CA THR A 90 8.89 1.61 -12.74
C THR A 90 9.48 0.26 -13.16
N LYS A 91 10.34 -0.36 -12.36
CA LYS A 91 10.88 -1.71 -12.58
C LYS A 91 9.86 -2.78 -12.19
N GLU A 92 10.03 -3.99 -12.68
CA GLU A 92 9.29 -5.14 -12.17
C GLU A 92 9.71 -5.45 -10.73
N TRP A 93 8.75 -5.87 -9.90
CA TRP A 93 9.06 -6.26 -8.54
C TRP A 93 9.74 -7.62 -8.51
N ASP A 94 11.00 -7.66 -8.08
CA ASP A 94 11.80 -8.88 -7.88
C ASP A 94 12.12 -9.15 -6.39
N GLY A 95 11.58 -8.34 -5.50
CA GLY A 95 11.78 -8.49 -4.06
C GLY A 95 10.92 -9.59 -3.42
N PRO A 96 11.21 -9.96 -2.17
CA PRO A 96 10.47 -10.98 -1.45
C PRO A 96 9.01 -10.54 -1.23
N ARG A 97 8.08 -11.50 -1.30
CA ARG A 97 6.65 -11.29 -1.04
C ARG A 97 6.20 -11.87 0.30
N LYS A 98 7.04 -12.68 0.89
CA LYS A 98 6.82 -13.29 2.21
C LYS A 98 8.16 -13.51 2.92
N LEU A 99 8.09 -13.67 4.23
CA LEU A 99 9.29 -13.85 5.04
C LEU A 99 10.10 -15.10 4.61
N SER A 100 9.41 -16.17 4.24
CA SER A 100 10.08 -17.41 3.80
C SER A 100 10.84 -17.23 2.47
N ASP A 101 10.54 -16.24 1.63
CA ASP A 101 11.36 -15.93 0.43
C ASP A 101 12.76 -15.39 0.79
N MET A 102 12.97 -15.01 2.04
CA MET A 102 14.23 -14.47 2.56
C MET A 102 15.09 -15.53 3.29
N PHE A 103 14.58 -16.75 3.45
CA PHE A 103 15.32 -17.80 4.11
C PHE A 103 16.39 -18.38 3.16
N GLY A 104 17.49 -18.85 3.73
CA GLY A 104 18.44 -19.70 3.04
C GLY A 104 17.86 -21.11 2.86
N ASP A 105 18.77 -22.08 2.73
CA ASP A 105 18.39 -23.49 2.60
C ASP A 105 17.78 -23.97 3.92
N VAL A 106 16.48 -24.21 3.94
CA VAL A 106 15.72 -24.69 5.10
C VAL A 106 15.02 -25.99 4.72
N ASP A 107 15.19 -27.01 5.54
CA ASP A 107 14.52 -28.29 5.39
C ASP A 107 13.01 -28.11 5.38
N GLU A 108 12.31 -28.73 4.42
CA GLU A 108 10.86 -28.62 4.27
C GLU A 108 10.11 -29.10 5.52
N GLU A 109 10.68 -30.03 6.29
CA GLU A 109 10.08 -30.51 7.53
C GLU A 109 10.08 -29.43 8.64
N LEU A 110 10.91 -28.41 8.56
CA LEU A 110 10.97 -27.31 9.52
C LEU A 110 9.99 -26.18 9.19
N LEU A 111 9.64 -26.01 7.91
CA LEU A 111 8.79 -24.89 7.47
C LEU A 111 7.45 -24.79 8.23
N PRO A 112 6.74 -25.88 8.57
CA PRO A 112 5.50 -25.81 9.33
C PRO A 112 5.63 -25.21 10.74
N PHE A 113 6.85 -25.20 11.30
CA PHE A 113 7.13 -24.65 12.63
C PHE A 113 7.55 -23.17 12.59
N ILE A 114 7.82 -22.63 11.40
CA ILE A 114 8.29 -21.26 11.19
C ILE A 114 7.10 -20.40 10.77
N PRO A 115 6.67 -19.41 11.57
CA PRO A 115 5.65 -18.47 11.15
C PRO A 115 6.08 -17.71 9.89
N ASP A 116 5.21 -17.68 8.89
CA ASP A 116 5.45 -16.92 7.67
C ASP A 116 4.63 -15.62 7.68
N TYR A 117 5.20 -14.56 7.16
CA TYR A 117 4.56 -13.26 7.04
C TYR A 117 4.54 -12.83 5.57
N ARG A 118 3.33 -12.70 5.01
CA ARG A 118 3.12 -12.27 3.62
C ARG A 118 2.81 -10.78 3.56
N ILE A 119 3.43 -10.07 2.62
CA ILE A 119 3.09 -8.68 2.33
C ILE A 119 1.87 -8.58 1.39
N ASN A 120 1.11 -7.49 1.52
CA ASN A 120 0.10 -7.10 0.54
C ASN A 120 0.74 -6.08 -0.40
N LEU A 121 1.32 -6.57 -1.48
CA LEU A 121 2.00 -5.73 -2.48
C LEU A 121 0.97 -5.19 -3.49
N LEU A 122 1.02 -3.90 -3.71
CA LEU A 122 0.32 -3.19 -4.79
C LEU A 122 1.37 -2.59 -5.71
N ALA A 123 1.67 -3.28 -6.80
CA ALA A 123 2.60 -2.85 -7.84
C ALA A 123 1.83 -2.55 -9.13
N PRO A 124 1.83 -1.31 -9.66
CA PRO A 124 1.05 -0.92 -10.83
C PRO A 124 1.23 -1.83 -12.05
N ARG A 125 2.46 -2.27 -12.30
CA ARG A 125 2.76 -3.17 -13.44
C ARG A 125 2.06 -4.54 -13.37
N GLU A 126 1.67 -4.97 -12.20
CA GLU A 126 0.99 -6.26 -11.98
C GLU A 126 -0.54 -6.12 -11.98
N ILE A 127 -1.05 -4.89 -11.96
CA ILE A 127 -2.51 -4.65 -11.98
C ILE A 127 -3.03 -4.95 -13.37
N THR A 128 -3.95 -5.90 -13.48
CA THR A 128 -4.60 -6.26 -14.74
C THR A 128 -5.92 -5.55 -14.95
N ASP A 129 -6.57 -5.14 -13.86
CA ASP A 129 -7.87 -4.46 -13.89
C ASP A 129 -7.84 -3.23 -12.96
N PHE A 130 -8.03 -2.06 -13.55
CA PHE A 130 -8.06 -0.77 -12.85
C PHE A 130 -9.48 -0.30 -12.52
N THR A 131 -10.53 -1.04 -12.88
CA THR A 131 -11.94 -0.63 -12.69
C THR A 131 -12.32 -0.46 -11.22
N GLY A 132 -11.61 -1.13 -10.31
CA GLY A 132 -11.78 -1.01 -8.86
C GLY A 132 -11.31 0.34 -8.28
N PHE A 133 -10.44 1.06 -8.98
CA PHE A 133 -9.92 2.35 -8.53
C PHE A 133 -10.86 3.47 -8.97
N ARG A 134 -11.41 4.22 -8.01
CA ARG A 134 -12.42 5.25 -8.25
C ARG A 134 -11.92 6.68 -8.13
N THR A 135 -10.64 6.85 -7.81
CA THR A 135 -9.96 8.14 -7.67
C THR A 135 -8.87 8.28 -8.72
N SER A 136 -8.27 9.44 -8.82
CA SER A 136 -7.14 9.75 -9.72
C SER A 136 -5.88 8.90 -9.49
N ILE A 137 -5.79 8.16 -8.40
CA ILE A 137 -4.76 7.13 -8.20
C ILE A 137 -4.77 6.08 -9.33
N ARG A 138 -5.91 5.88 -9.99
CA ARG A 138 -6.02 5.03 -11.17
C ARG A 138 -5.12 5.55 -12.30
N GLN A 139 -5.23 6.84 -12.61
CA GLN A 139 -4.43 7.46 -13.68
C GLN A 139 -2.94 7.35 -13.37
N LEU A 140 -2.53 7.64 -12.12
CA LEU A 140 -1.15 7.45 -11.68
C LEU A 140 -0.67 6.02 -11.94
N PHE A 141 -1.44 5.01 -11.52
CA PHE A 141 -1.04 3.61 -11.67
C PHE A 141 -1.05 3.14 -13.13
N GLU A 142 -1.98 3.61 -13.96
CA GLU A 142 -1.99 3.31 -15.39
C GLU A 142 -0.77 3.90 -16.11
N VAL A 143 -0.37 5.12 -15.75
CA VAL A 143 0.86 5.74 -16.25
C VAL A 143 2.09 4.96 -15.79
N LEU A 144 2.23 4.66 -14.50
CA LEU A 144 3.36 3.90 -13.97
C LEU A 144 3.49 2.50 -14.61
N LYS A 145 2.36 1.85 -14.88
CA LYS A 145 2.34 0.56 -15.57
C LYS A 145 2.96 0.64 -16.96
N ASN A 146 2.69 1.72 -17.70
CA ASN A 146 3.04 1.88 -19.11
C ASN A 146 4.24 2.84 -19.33
N ALA A 147 4.90 3.29 -18.25
CA ALA A 147 5.95 4.34 -18.28
C ALA A 147 7.09 4.08 -19.29
N TYR A 148 7.39 2.81 -19.61
CA TYR A 148 8.44 2.45 -20.56
C TYR A 148 7.97 2.09 -21.97
N ASP A 149 6.65 2.10 -22.19
CA ASP A 149 6.05 1.74 -23.48
C ASP A 149 5.28 2.95 -24.03
N LYS A 150 5.96 3.73 -24.89
CA LYS A 150 5.40 4.97 -25.44
C LYS A 150 4.12 4.74 -26.26
N GLU A 151 4.01 3.59 -26.94
CA GLU A 151 2.83 3.29 -27.75
C GLU A 151 1.65 2.97 -26.86
N LYS A 152 1.83 2.12 -25.86
CA LYS A 152 0.79 1.81 -24.85
C LYS A 152 0.40 3.02 -24.04
N MET A 153 1.37 3.87 -23.68
CA MET A 153 1.07 5.12 -22.96
C MET A 153 0.15 6.00 -23.80
N GLN A 154 0.45 6.18 -25.07
CA GLN A 154 -0.39 6.97 -25.97
C GLN A 154 -1.80 6.34 -26.12
N GLU A 155 -1.88 5.02 -26.24
CA GLU A 155 -3.15 4.31 -26.31
C GLU A 155 -3.98 4.51 -25.03
N VAL A 156 -3.38 4.41 -23.85
CA VAL A 156 -4.04 4.62 -22.56
C VAL A 156 -4.58 6.05 -22.43
N LEU A 157 -3.76 7.04 -22.77
CA LEU A 157 -4.15 8.44 -22.69
C LEU A 157 -5.29 8.80 -23.65
N GLN A 158 -5.30 8.23 -24.87
CA GLN A 158 -6.33 8.50 -25.86
C GLN A 158 -7.64 7.77 -25.62
N ASN A 159 -7.62 6.59 -25.00
CA ASN A 159 -8.80 5.75 -24.80
C ASN A 159 -9.57 5.99 -23.50
N ASP A 160 -9.02 6.74 -22.55
CA ASP A 160 -9.71 7.05 -21.30
C ASP A 160 -9.89 8.58 -21.13
N GLU A 161 -11.13 9.04 -21.33
CA GLU A 161 -11.51 10.44 -21.18
C GLU A 161 -11.13 11.06 -19.82
N LYS A 162 -10.89 10.21 -18.80
CA LYS A 162 -10.46 10.68 -17.48
C LYS A 162 -9.08 11.31 -17.49
N PHE A 163 -8.24 11.00 -18.47
CA PHE A 163 -6.94 11.66 -18.65
C PHE A 163 -7.04 13.10 -19.20
N SER A 164 -8.18 13.50 -19.73
CA SER A 164 -8.42 14.90 -20.08
C SER A 164 -8.66 15.81 -18.88
N ARG A 165 -8.82 15.23 -17.67
CA ARG A 165 -9.11 15.99 -16.45
C ARG A 165 -8.45 15.35 -15.24
N VAL A 166 -7.15 15.42 -15.16
CA VAL A 166 -6.36 14.90 -14.04
C VAL A 166 -6.04 16.02 -13.07
N ASP A 167 -6.23 15.79 -11.77
CA ASP A 167 -5.89 16.78 -10.75
C ASP A 167 -4.36 17.01 -10.71
N ARG A 168 -3.98 18.25 -10.33
CA ARG A 168 -2.58 18.68 -10.23
C ARG A 168 -1.72 17.73 -9.42
N GLU A 169 -2.18 17.32 -8.23
CA GLU A 169 -1.41 16.47 -7.31
C GLU A 169 -1.08 15.13 -7.96
N THR A 170 -2.00 14.59 -8.75
CA THR A 170 -1.77 13.36 -9.52
C THR A 170 -0.75 13.56 -10.62
N VAL A 171 -0.77 14.68 -11.35
CA VAL A 171 0.22 14.97 -12.39
C VAL A 171 1.61 15.20 -11.79
N GLU A 172 1.70 15.90 -10.66
CA GLU A 172 2.94 16.06 -9.90
C GLU A 172 3.51 14.70 -9.46
N ALA A 173 2.65 13.79 -8.99
CA ALA A 173 3.05 12.43 -8.65
C ALA A 173 3.50 11.63 -9.88
N ILE A 174 2.85 11.79 -11.03
CA ILE A 174 3.25 11.19 -12.30
C ILE A 174 4.65 11.69 -12.70
N ASN A 175 4.87 12.99 -12.67
CA ASN A 175 6.19 13.57 -12.96
C ASN A 175 7.26 12.98 -12.04
N LEU A 176 6.98 12.92 -10.75
CA LEU A 176 7.93 12.42 -9.74
C LEU A 176 8.27 10.93 -9.94
N PHE A 177 7.27 10.07 -10.14
CA PHE A 177 7.45 8.62 -10.11
C PHE A 177 7.66 7.98 -11.48
N ALA A 178 7.07 8.54 -12.54
CA ALA A 178 7.27 8.08 -13.92
C ALA A 178 8.44 8.77 -14.61
N GLY A 179 8.98 9.84 -14.01
CA GLY A 179 10.08 10.62 -14.57
C GLY A 179 9.65 11.41 -15.80
N THR A 180 8.39 11.82 -15.86
CA THR A 180 7.89 12.73 -16.90
C THR A 180 8.17 14.19 -16.50
N ASP A 181 8.14 15.09 -17.46
CA ASP A 181 8.37 16.54 -17.24
C ASP A 181 7.20 17.32 -17.86
N ILE A 182 5.98 16.96 -17.43
CA ILE A 182 4.77 17.61 -17.87
C ILE A 182 4.70 18.97 -17.20
N ASP A 183 4.62 20.01 -18.02
CA ASP A 183 4.49 21.39 -17.53
C ASP A 183 3.12 21.60 -16.86
N ILE A 184 3.12 22.20 -15.68
CA ILE A 184 1.93 22.44 -14.88
C ILE A 184 1.87 23.94 -14.58
N ASP A 185 0.94 24.65 -15.22
CA ASP A 185 0.68 26.07 -14.87
C ASP A 185 0.25 26.17 -13.41
N GLU A 186 0.87 27.09 -12.64
CA GLU A 186 0.57 27.31 -11.22
C GLU A 186 -0.91 27.61 -10.94
N LYS A 187 -1.69 27.99 -11.93
CA LYS A 187 -3.10 28.37 -11.82
C LYS A 187 -4.07 27.24 -12.21
N GLU A 188 -3.58 26.17 -12.80
CA GLU A 188 -4.43 25.05 -13.22
C GLU A 188 -4.56 24.01 -12.11
N GLU A 189 -5.78 23.78 -11.65
CA GLU A 189 -6.10 22.71 -10.71
C GLU A 189 -6.33 21.35 -11.40
N VAL A 190 -6.63 21.39 -12.70
CA VAL A 190 -6.97 20.20 -13.52
C VAL A 190 -6.25 20.30 -14.84
N ILE A 191 -5.50 19.26 -15.17
CA ILE A 191 -4.62 19.20 -16.35
C ILE A 191 -5.17 18.20 -17.38
N ASP A 192 -5.14 18.57 -18.66
CA ASP A 192 -5.37 17.66 -19.76
C ASP A 192 -4.06 16.93 -20.11
N MET A 193 -3.93 15.72 -19.57
CA MET A 193 -2.75 14.87 -19.76
C MET A 193 -2.54 14.45 -21.21
N CYS A 194 -3.62 14.30 -21.99
CA CYS A 194 -3.51 13.93 -23.40
C CYS A 194 -2.80 15.03 -24.18
N LYS A 195 -3.23 16.27 -23.97
CA LYS A 195 -2.64 17.45 -24.61
C LYS A 195 -1.21 17.69 -24.13
N ALA A 196 -0.98 17.67 -22.84
CA ALA A 196 0.33 17.89 -22.24
C ALA A 196 1.37 16.84 -22.72
N TRP A 197 0.96 15.59 -22.88
CA TRP A 197 1.82 14.53 -23.42
C TRP A 197 2.18 14.76 -24.91
N GLU A 198 1.24 15.22 -25.73
CA GLU A 198 1.51 15.55 -27.13
C GLU A 198 2.47 16.74 -27.26
N GLU A 199 2.31 17.76 -26.42
CA GLU A 199 3.20 18.92 -26.37
C GLU A 199 4.63 18.49 -25.99
N GLN A 200 4.80 17.69 -24.94
CA GLN A 200 6.09 17.16 -24.52
C GLN A 200 6.76 16.32 -25.63
N LYS A 201 5.99 15.50 -26.35
CA LYS A 201 6.49 14.69 -27.47
C LYS A 201 6.99 15.56 -28.63
N ASN A 202 6.27 16.64 -28.92
CA ASN A 202 6.63 17.59 -30.01
C ASN A 202 7.88 18.43 -29.69
N GLU A 203 8.14 18.68 -28.39
CA GLU A 203 9.34 19.39 -27.93
C GLU A 203 10.58 18.48 -27.87
N GLY A 204 10.46 17.18 -28.17
CA GLY A 204 11.59 16.25 -28.25
C GLY A 204 12.19 15.85 -26.91
N ARG A 205 11.43 16.00 -25.85
CA ARG A 205 11.79 15.58 -24.48
C ARG A 205 11.37 14.15 -24.15
#